data_25ccfd9c8b1d94a5aa0940995dd17e74
#
_entry.id   25ccfd9c8b1d94a5aa0940995dd17e74
#
_cell.length_a   1.000
_cell.length_b   1.000
_cell.length_c   1.000
_cell.angle_alpha   90.00
_cell.angle_beta   90.00
_cell.angle_gamma   90.00
#
_symmetry.space_group_name_H-M   'P 1'
#
loop_
_entity.id
_entity.type
_entity.pdbx_description
1 polymer ?
#
loop_
_entity_poly.entity_id
_entity_poly.type
_entity_poly.pdbx_seq_one_letter_code
_entity_poly.pdbx_strand_id
1 'polypeptide(L)'
;MKATMQDVAKEAAVDKATVSRVLKGDHRISEKTKIKVMEAVRSLNYRLDRNARNLSTNRSGFVGIVFKDLNVPWASGFIAGLDRAMSNSEYDILIKCTDGDPRRAAREFGKLCDRGAEAIVWGDGANLPEKISVPAVTLGFKKDGLISITAESGEFCPTFVTGALVGRLIIKIVTGKPVPMREVIIKGADDECL
;
A
#
# COMPACT_ATOMS: atom_id res chain seq x y z
N MET A 1 -22.77 -13.58 16.35
CA MET A 1 -21.38 -13.39 16.82
C MET A 1 -20.45 -13.61 15.64
N LYS A 2 -19.39 -12.79 15.47
CA LYS A 2 -18.40 -13.00 14.39
C LYS A 2 -17.48 -14.16 14.80
N ALA A 3 -17.34 -15.18 13.93
CA ALA A 3 -16.46 -16.30 14.21
C ALA A 3 -15.00 -15.83 14.37
N THR A 4 -14.26 -16.44 15.27
CA THR A 4 -12.86 -16.14 15.57
C THR A 4 -11.94 -17.25 15.01
N MET A 5 -10.65 -16.96 14.92
CA MET A 5 -9.65 -17.97 14.54
C MET A 5 -9.63 -19.17 15.53
N GLN A 6 -10.04 -18.94 16.79
CA GLN A 6 -10.16 -20.01 17.79
C GLN A 6 -11.32 -20.93 17.49
N ASP A 7 -12.44 -20.41 16.98
CA ASP A 7 -13.59 -21.21 16.60
C ASP A 7 -13.27 -22.08 15.39
N VAL A 8 -12.55 -21.55 14.40
CA VAL A 8 -12.03 -22.32 13.26
C VAL A 8 -11.09 -23.44 13.72
N ALA A 9 -10.22 -23.16 14.69
CA ALA A 9 -9.30 -24.17 15.23
C ALA A 9 -10.04 -25.32 15.92
N LYS A 10 -11.09 -25.00 16.71
CA LYS A 10 -11.96 -25.98 17.35
C LYS A 10 -12.71 -26.83 16.32
N GLU A 11 -13.33 -26.21 15.33
CA GLU A 11 -14.11 -26.88 14.28
C GLU A 11 -13.23 -27.80 13.43
N ALA A 12 -12.03 -27.36 13.06
CA ALA A 12 -11.09 -28.15 12.28
C ALA A 12 -10.31 -29.18 13.10
N ALA A 13 -10.47 -29.21 14.43
CA ALA A 13 -9.72 -30.04 15.37
C ALA A 13 -8.20 -29.89 15.22
N VAL A 14 -7.72 -28.63 15.13
CA VAL A 14 -6.30 -28.28 15.07
C VAL A 14 -6.00 -27.12 16.01
N ASP A 15 -4.73 -26.81 16.23
CA ASP A 15 -4.34 -25.64 17.00
C ASP A 15 -4.45 -24.33 16.19
N LYS A 16 -4.57 -23.20 16.89
CA LYS A 16 -4.69 -21.86 16.28
C LYS A 16 -3.49 -21.51 15.39
N ALA A 17 -2.28 -22.01 15.73
CA ALA A 17 -1.08 -21.74 14.93
C ALA A 17 -1.16 -22.49 13.58
N THR A 18 -1.72 -23.70 13.57
CA THR A 18 -1.98 -24.46 12.34
C THR A 18 -3.00 -23.75 11.45
N VAL A 19 -4.11 -23.23 12.01
CA VAL A 19 -5.05 -22.40 11.25
C VAL A 19 -4.34 -21.20 10.63
N SER A 20 -3.54 -20.47 11.41
CA SER A 20 -2.78 -19.32 10.93
C SER A 20 -1.82 -19.69 9.79
N ARG A 21 -1.12 -20.82 9.87
CA ARG A 21 -0.21 -21.32 8.82
C ARG A 21 -0.97 -21.67 7.55
N VAL A 22 -2.10 -22.37 7.66
CA VAL A 22 -2.95 -22.72 6.51
C VAL A 22 -3.43 -21.45 5.79
N LEU A 23 -3.95 -20.47 6.55
CA LEU A 23 -4.44 -19.21 5.98
C LEU A 23 -3.33 -18.37 5.33
N LYS A 24 -2.07 -18.58 5.72
CA LYS A 24 -0.89 -17.95 5.11
C LYS A 24 -0.32 -18.74 3.93
N GLY A 25 -0.90 -19.90 3.59
CA GLY A 25 -0.43 -20.74 2.48
C GLY A 25 0.86 -21.51 2.77
N ASP A 26 1.17 -21.80 4.05
CA ASP A 26 2.39 -22.53 4.41
C ASP A 26 2.39 -23.94 3.77
N HIS A 27 3.39 -24.17 2.92
CA HIS A 27 3.54 -25.40 2.17
C HIS A 27 3.87 -26.63 3.05
N ARG A 28 4.31 -26.43 4.28
CA ARG A 28 4.65 -27.50 5.23
C ARG A 28 3.43 -28.17 5.83
N ILE A 29 2.24 -27.60 5.67
CA ILE A 29 0.99 -28.17 6.15
C ILE A 29 0.44 -29.14 5.12
N SER A 30 0.05 -30.35 5.60
CA SER A 30 -0.51 -31.40 4.73
C SER A 30 -1.81 -30.95 4.05
N GLU A 31 -2.05 -31.41 2.82
CA GLU A 31 -3.28 -31.11 2.08
C GLU A 31 -4.54 -31.51 2.88
N LYS A 32 -4.51 -32.66 3.55
CA LYS A 32 -5.61 -33.11 4.43
C LYS A 32 -5.95 -32.09 5.52
N THR A 33 -4.93 -31.48 6.14
CA THR A 33 -5.12 -30.44 7.16
C THR A 33 -5.61 -29.14 6.54
N LYS A 34 -5.10 -28.76 5.37
CA LYS A 34 -5.57 -27.57 4.65
C LYS A 34 -7.06 -27.68 4.32
N ILE A 35 -7.50 -28.83 3.79
CA ILE A 35 -8.91 -29.07 3.45
C ILE A 35 -9.79 -28.89 4.70
N LYS A 36 -9.47 -29.56 5.80
CA LYS A 36 -10.24 -29.45 7.06
C LYS A 36 -10.37 -28.01 7.56
N VAL A 37 -9.27 -27.25 7.55
CA VAL A 37 -9.28 -25.86 7.99
C VAL A 37 -10.10 -25.00 7.05
N MET A 38 -10.00 -25.18 5.72
CA MET A 38 -10.77 -24.43 4.75
C MET A 38 -12.27 -24.74 4.78
N GLU A 39 -12.65 -25.98 5.10
CA GLU A 39 -14.05 -26.37 5.36
C GLU A 39 -14.58 -25.66 6.61
N ALA A 40 -13.84 -25.66 7.71
CA ALA A 40 -14.21 -24.94 8.93
C ALA A 40 -14.32 -23.43 8.71
N VAL A 41 -13.42 -22.83 7.91
CA VAL A 41 -13.49 -21.41 7.50
C VAL A 41 -14.79 -21.11 6.76
N ARG A 42 -15.19 -22.00 5.83
CA ARG A 42 -16.45 -21.84 5.06
C ARG A 42 -17.69 -22.06 5.94
N SER A 43 -17.73 -23.13 6.74
CA SER A 43 -18.89 -23.45 7.60
C SER A 43 -19.19 -22.34 8.61
N LEU A 44 -18.14 -21.74 9.19
CA LEU A 44 -18.25 -20.66 10.16
C LEU A 44 -18.35 -19.27 9.50
N ASN A 45 -18.34 -19.18 8.17
CA ASN A 45 -18.23 -17.91 7.43
C ASN A 45 -17.13 -17.00 8.03
N TYR A 46 -16.01 -17.64 8.44
CA TYR A 46 -14.90 -16.93 9.06
C TYR A 46 -14.22 -16.02 8.03
N ARG A 47 -14.07 -14.76 8.39
CA ARG A 47 -13.26 -13.79 7.64
C ARG A 47 -12.07 -13.38 8.50
N LEU A 48 -10.88 -13.47 7.92
CA LEU A 48 -9.68 -13.04 8.61
C LEU A 48 -9.85 -11.58 9.09
N ASP A 49 -9.74 -11.39 10.39
CA ASP A 49 -9.78 -10.04 10.96
C ASP A 49 -8.42 -9.37 10.73
N ARG A 50 -8.34 -8.53 9.68
CA ARG A 50 -7.13 -7.78 9.34
C ARG A 50 -6.69 -6.87 10.50
N ASN A 51 -7.65 -6.30 11.25
CA ASN A 51 -7.32 -5.42 12.38
C ASN A 51 -6.63 -6.22 13.51
N ALA A 52 -7.15 -7.40 13.86
CA ALA A 52 -6.52 -8.26 14.84
C ALA A 52 -5.13 -8.75 14.40
N ARG A 53 -4.95 -9.01 13.10
CA ARG A 53 -3.66 -9.36 12.53
C ARG A 53 -2.69 -8.18 12.56
N ASN A 54 -3.13 -7.02 12.13
CA ASN A 54 -2.34 -5.78 12.10
C ASN A 54 -1.85 -5.42 13.50
N LEU A 55 -2.70 -5.53 14.53
CA LEU A 55 -2.32 -5.37 15.93
C LEU A 55 -1.24 -6.37 16.35
N SER A 56 -1.35 -7.63 15.93
CA SER A 56 -0.38 -8.68 16.30
C SER A 56 0.98 -8.53 15.60
N THR A 57 1.02 -7.86 14.45
CA THR A 57 2.23 -7.64 13.64
C THR A 57 2.79 -6.24 13.76
N ASN A 58 2.14 -5.36 14.51
CA ASN A 58 2.42 -3.92 14.59
C ASN A 58 2.46 -3.25 13.20
N ARG A 59 1.57 -3.68 12.29
CA ARG A 59 1.42 -3.15 10.93
C ARG A 59 0.03 -2.60 10.74
N SER A 60 -0.09 -1.49 10.04
CA SER A 60 -1.40 -0.89 9.74
C SER A 60 -2.07 -1.54 8.54
N GLY A 61 -1.27 -2.08 7.62
CA GLY A 61 -1.75 -2.64 6.37
C GLY A 61 -2.20 -1.58 5.37
N PHE A 62 -1.75 -0.34 5.45
CA PHE A 62 -2.07 0.65 4.42
C PHE A 62 -0.90 1.56 4.04
N VAL A 63 -1.03 2.12 2.84
CA VAL A 63 -0.14 3.10 2.23
C VAL A 63 -0.91 4.39 1.97
N GLY A 64 -0.33 5.53 2.34
CA GLY A 64 -0.88 6.84 2.05
C GLY A 64 -0.51 7.32 0.65
N ILE A 65 -1.44 8.00 -0.03
CA ILE A 65 -1.14 8.79 -1.21
C ILE A 65 -1.62 10.20 -0.97
N VAL A 66 -0.78 11.17 -1.20
CA VAL A 66 -1.11 12.58 -1.05
C VAL A 66 -0.92 13.29 -2.38
N PHE A 67 -2.00 13.87 -2.88
CA PHE A 67 -2.00 14.71 -4.07
C PHE A 67 -2.38 16.15 -3.71
N LYS A 68 -2.04 17.09 -4.57
CA LYS A 68 -2.59 18.44 -4.51
C LYS A 68 -4.12 18.38 -4.68
N ASP A 69 -4.59 17.81 -5.78
CA ASP A 69 -5.98 17.47 -6.06
C ASP A 69 -6.05 16.27 -7.03
N LEU A 70 -7.26 15.77 -7.30
CA LEU A 70 -7.49 14.65 -8.22
C LEU A 70 -8.04 15.08 -9.58
N ASN A 71 -8.27 16.38 -9.79
CA ASN A 71 -8.82 16.90 -11.04
C ASN A 71 -7.71 17.11 -12.10
N VAL A 72 -6.77 16.17 -12.16
CA VAL A 72 -5.73 16.13 -13.19
C VAL A 72 -5.95 14.92 -14.08
N PRO A 73 -5.81 15.04 -15.40
CA PRO A 73 -6.16 13.95 -16.33
C PRO A 73 -5.47 12.63 -16.05
N TRP A 74 -4.25 12.67 -15.56
CA TRP A 74 -3.45 11.48 -15.29
C TRP A 74 -3.76 10.77 -13.95
N ALA A 75 -4.49 11.39 -13.02
CA ALA A 75 -4.66 10.83 -11.67
C ALA A 75 -5.34 9.47 -11.69
N SER A 76 -6.40 9.29 -12.48
CA SER A 76 -7.14 8.03 -12.57
C SER A 76 -6.28 6.89 -13.11
N GLY A 77 -5.54 7.14 -14.18
CA GLY A 77 -4.63 6.16 -14.78
C GLY A 77 -3.52 5.74 -13.82
N PHE A 78 -2.89 6.71 -13.16
CA PHE A 78 -1.86 6.45 -12.16
C PHE A 78 -2.40 5.61 -10.99
N ILE A 79 -3.54 5.99 -10.41
CA ILE A 79 -4.16 5.27 -9.30
C ILE A 79 -4.52 3.84 -9.72
N ALA A 80 -5.10 3.65 -10.91
CA ALA A 80 -5.44 2.33 -11.42
C ALA A 80 -4.20 1.44 -11.60
N GLY A 81 -3.08 1.99 -12.08
CA GLY A 81 -1.82 1.27 -12.20
C GLY A 81 -1.25 0.85 -10.85
N LEU A 82 -1.29 1.76 -9.88
CA LEU A 82 -0.82 1.51 -8.53
C LEU A 82 -1.68 0.44 -7.83
N ASP A 83 -3.01 0.56 -7.88
CA ASP A 83 -3.97 -0.41 -7.34
C ASP A 83 -3.74 -1.80 -7.97
N ARG A 84 -3.61 -1.86 -9.29
CA ARG A 84 -3.32 -3.12 -10.00
C ARG A 84 -2.04 -3.79 -9.52
N ALA A 85 -0.98 -3.03 -9.29
CA ALA A 85 0.29 -3.56 -8.80
C ALA A 85 0.19 -4.03 -7.34
N MET A 86 -0.67 -3.40 -6.55
CA MET A 86 -0.86 -3.72 -5.14
C MET A 86 -2.00 -4.71 -4.87
N SER A 87 -2.80 -5.10 -5.88
CA SER A 87 -4.00 -5.93 -5.73
C SER A 87 -3.79 -7.28 -5.05
N ASN A 88 -2.60 -7.87 -5.18
CA ASN A 88 -2.22 -9.11 -4.52
C ASN A 88 -1.45 -8.88 -3.20
N SER A 89 -1.31 -7.64 -2.77
CA SER A 89 -0.71 -7.29 -1.50
C SER A 89 -1.76 -7.23 -0.40
N GLU A 90 -1.30 -7.17 0.84
CA GLU A 90 -2.19 -7.02 2.00
C GLU A 90 -2.42 -5.54 2.38
N TYR A 91 -2.00 -4.62 1.51
CA TYR A 91 -2.04 -3.18 1.75
C TYR A 91 -3.22 -2.53 1.05
N ASP A 92 -3.96 -1.75 1.82
CA ASP A 92 -4.98 -0.85 1.30
C ASP A 92 -4.35 0.52 0.95
N ILE A 93 -4.97 1.25 0.03
CA ILE A 93 -4.53 2.58 -0.39
C ILE A 93 -5.46 3.62 0.23
N LEU A 94 -4.88 4.61 0.90
CA LEU A 94 -5.62 5.74 1.45
C LEU A 94 -5.19 7.04 0.77
N ILE A 95 -6.09 7.64 0.00
CA ILE A 95 -5.83 8.85 -0.77
C ILE A 95 -6.26 10.09 0.03
N LYS A 96 -5.43 11.12 0.00
CA LYS A 96 -5.65 12.43 0.59
C LYS A 96 -5.35 13.54 -0.40
N CYS A 97 -6.11 14.63 -0.34
CA CYS A 97 -5.87 15.84 -1.11
C CYS A 97 -5.55 17.00 -0.18
N THR A 98 -4.65 17.86 -0.61
CA THR A 98 -4.18 19.03 0.15
C THR A 98 -4.81 20.34 -0.33
N ASP A 99 -5.36 20.35 -1.54
CA ASP A 99 -5.82 21.53 -2.30
C ASP A 99 -4.71 22.59 -2.44
N GLY A 100 -3.44 22.15 -2.33
CA GLY A 100 -2.27 23.03 -2.36
C GLY A 100 -2.10 23.91 -1.10
N ASP A 101 -2.85 23.62 -0.02
CA ASP A 101 -2.70 24.31 1.26
C ASP A 101 -1.64 23.61 2.14
N PRO A 102 -0.55 24.31 2.51
CA PRO A 102 0.53 23.76 3.33
C PRO A 102 0.07 23.28 4.71
N ARG A 103 -0.91 23.96 5.32
CA ARG A 103 -1.45 23.58 6.61
C ARG A 103 -2.25 22.29 6.51
N ARG A 104 -3.02 22.15 5.43
CA ARG A 104 -3.76 20.91 5.14
C ARG A 104 -2.80 19.78 4.82
N ALA A 105 -1.75 20.04 4.06
CA ALA A 105 -0.70 19.07 3.74
C ALA A 105 -0.06 18.50 5.01
N ALA A 106 0.39 19.35 5.93
CA ALA A 106 0.97 18.94 7.20
C ALA A 106 -0.03 18.13 8.05
N ARG A 107 -1.29 18.56 8.10
CA ARG A 107 -2.35 17.87 8.86
C ARG A 107 -2.65 16.49 8.28
N GLU A 108 -2.82 16.36 6.96
CA GLU A 108 -3.12 15.06 6.33
C GLU A 108 -1.93 14.11 6.41
N PHE A 109 -0.69 14.61 6.31
CA PHE A 109 0.52 13.82 6.59
C PHE A 109 0.51 13.29 8.03
N GLY A 110 0.28 14.16 9.02
CA GLY A 110 0.19 13.76 10.43
C GLY A 110 -0.85 12.66 10.64
N LYS A 111 -2.06 12.82 10.10
CA LYS A 111 -3.13 11.82 10.18
C LYS A 111 -2.73 10.47 9.56
N LEU A 112 -2.00 10.46 8.45
CA LEU A 112 -1.50 9.23 7.85
C LEU A 112 -0.48 8.55 8.76
N CYS A 113 0.46 9.31 9.33
CA CYS A 113 1.45 8.81 10.27
C CYS A 113 0.80 8.28 11.56
N ASP A 114 -0.12 9.03 12.16
CA ASP A 114 -0.83 8.64 13.39
C ASP A 114 -1.64 7.34 13.21
N ARG A 115 -2.17 7.12 12.01
CA ARG A 115 -2.84 5.87 11.64
C ARG A 115 -1.88 4.75 11.28
N GLY A 116 -0.57 5.02 11.27
CA GLY A 116 0.49 4.05 11.03
C GLY A 116 0.74 3.75 9.56
N ALA A 117 0.59 4.71 8.63
CA ALA A 117 0.95 4.50 7.24
C ALA A 117 2.37 3.90 7.14
N GLU A 118 2.51 2.80 6.42
CA GLU A 118 3.79 2.09 6.30
C GLU A 118 4.68 2.66 5.18
N ALA A 119 4.08 3.40 4.25
CA ALA A 119 4.76 4.23 3.26
C ALA A 119 3.81 5.32 2.76
N ILE A 120 4.37 6.38 2.17
CA ILE A 120 3.60 7.48 1.57
C ILE A 120 4.10 7.76 0.16
N VAL A 121 3.18 7.92 -0.78
CA VAL A 121 3.42 8.51 -2.10
C VAL A 121 3.00 9.97 -2.05
N TRP A 122 3.90 10.87 -2.36
CA TRP A 122 3.67 12.30 -2.25
C TRP A 122 3.73 13.00 -3.61
N GLY A 123 2.60 13.50 -4.07
CA GLY A 123 2.44 14.20 -5.35
C GLY A 123 2.09 15.70 -5.22
N ASP A 124 2.21 16.29 -4.01
CA ASP A 124 2.09 17.74 -3.81
C ASP A 124 3.48 18.35 -3.52
N GLY A 125 4.23 18.59 -4.57
CA GLY A 125 5.65 18.95 -4.50
C GLY A 125 5.97 20.17 -3.65
N ALA A 126 5.11 21.18 -3.64
CA ALA A 126 5.33 22.42 -2.92
C ALA A 126 5.17 22.29 -1.39
N ASN A 127 4.46 21.25 -0.93
CA ASN A 127 3.98 21.15 0.44
C ASN A 127 4.45 19.88 1.17
N LEU A 128 5.57 19.28 0.71
CA LEU A 128 6.16 18.14 1.41
C LEU A 128 6.68 18.56 2.78
N PRO A 129 6.28 17.89 3.87
CA PRO A 129 6.78 18.19 5.20
C PRO A 129 8.30 18.05 5.30
N GLU A 130 8.95 18.93 6.09
CA GLU A 130 10.40 18.86 6.29
C GLU A 130 10.86 17.55 6.92
N LYS A 131 10.11 17.09 7.92
CA LYS A 131 10.39 15.82 8.61
C LYS A 131 9.46 14.74 8.11
N ILE A 132 10.04 13.73 7.50
CA ILE A 132 9.33 12.55 7.01
C ILE A 132 9.71 11.37 7.90
N SER A 133 8.74 10.89 8.66
CA SER A 133 8.92 9.80 9.65
C SER A 133 8.64 8.40 9.09
N VAL A 134 8.15 8.32 7.86
CA VAL A 134 7.82 7.06 7.18
C VAL A 134 8.49 7.01 5.80
N PRO A 135 8.79 5.84 5.27
CA PRO A 135 9.29 5.73 3.91
C PRO A 135 8.38 6.46 2.92
N ALA A 136 8.96 7.24 2.02
CA ALA A 136 8.18 8.01 1.05
C ALA A 136 8.76 7.94 -0.38
N VAL A 137 7.84 8.05 -1.35
CA VAL A 137 8.14 8.21 -2.77
C VAL A 137 7.56 9.54 -3.23
N THR A 138 8.36 10.39 -3.85
CA THR A 138 7.89 11.68 -4.38
C THR A 138 7.58 11.58 -5.87
N LEU A 139 6.58 12.32 -6.32
CA LEU A 139 6.12 12.37 -7.71
C LEU A 139 6.29 13.78 -8.26
N GLY A 140 6.99 13.91 -9.39
CA GLY A 140 7.18 15.17 -10.11
C GLY A 140 8.27 16.07 -9.57
N PHE A 141 8.94 15.70 -8.48
CA PHE A 141 10.02 16.49 -7.91
C PHE A 141 11.03 15.61 -7.16
N LYS A 142 12.25 16.09 -7.06
CA LYS A 142 13.34 15.41 -6.34
C LYS A 142 13.44 15.90 -4.91
N LYS A 143 13.66 14.95 -3.99
CA LYS A 143 13.96 15.24 -2.59
C LYS A 143 15.07 14.33 -2.10
N ASP A 144 16.11 14.92 -1.54
CA ASP A 144 17.24 14.16 -1.01
C ASP A 144 16.82 13.17 0.07
N GLY A 145 17.37 11.97 -0.02
CA GLY A 145 17.03 10.90 0.91
C GLY A 145 15.77 10.11 0.60
N LEU A 146 14.95 10.56 -0.35
CA LEU A 146 13.72 9.87 -0.78
C LEU A 146 13.87 9.26 -2.18
N ILE A 147 12.99 8.31 -2.49
CA ILE A 147 12.85 7.81 -3.85
C ILE A 147 12.01 8.82 -4.63
N SER A 148 12.53 9.30 -5.74
CA SER A 148 11.87 10.32 -6.54
C SER A 148 11.52 9.79 -7.94
N ILE A 149 10.31 10.07 -8.39
CA ILE A 149 9.86 9.80 -9.77
C ILE A 149 9.70 11.17 -10.44
N THR A 150 10.51 11.45 -11.44
CA THR A 150 10.56 12.74 -12.13
C THR A 150 10.42 12.58 -13.63
N ALA A 151 10.12 13.64 -14.35
CA ALA A 151 10.16 13.67 -15.81
C ALA A 151 11.55 14.06 -16.29
N GLU A 152 11.97 13.51 -17.44
CA GLU A 152 13.21 13.89 -18.12
C GLU A 152 13.13 15.33 -18.63
N SER A 153 11.97 15.69 -19.17
CA SER A 153 11.66 17.03 -19.70
C SER A 153 10.14 17.22 -19.75
N GLY A 154 9.69 18.47 -19.82
CA GLY A 154 8.27 18.79 -19.96
C GLY A 154 7.45 18.61 -18.67
N GLU A 155 6.15 18.51 -18.81
CA GLU A 155 5.23 18.34 -17.69
C GLU A 155 5.28 16.92 -17.13
N PHE A 156 5.26 16.78 -15.80
CA PHE A 156 5.20 15.49 -15.15
C PHE A 156 3.79 14.92 -15.28
N CYS A 157 3.64 13.94 -16.16
CA CYS A 157 2.37 13.28 -16.45
C CYS A 157 2.50 11.77 -16.20
N PRO A 158 2.32 11.31 -14.97
CA PRO A 158 2.46 9.88 -14.64
C PRO A 158 1.30 9.07 -15.20
N THR A 159 1.62 7.98 -15.87
CA THR A 159 0.67 7.08 -16.52
C THR A 159 0.30 5.90 -15.63
N PHE A 160 -0.55 5.00 -16.13
CA PHE A 160 -0.81 3.68 -15.55
C PHE A 160 0.50 2.91 -15.28
N VAL A 161 1.44 2.95 -16.22
CA VAL A 161 2.74 2.24 -16.08
C VAL A 161 3.55 2.82 -14.92
N THR A 162 3.56 4.15 -14.79
CA THR A 162 4.19 4.84 -13.65
C THR A 162 3.53 4.44 -12.32
N GLY A 163 2.21 4.40 -12.27
CA GLY A 163 1.47 3.94 -11.09
C GLY A 163 1.83 2.50 -10.71
N ALA A 164 1.88 1.60 -11.69
CA ALA A 164 2.27 0.21 -11.47
C ALA A 164 3.74 0.07 -11.00
N LEU A 165 4.64 0.91 -11.49
CA LEU A 165 6.02 0.98 -11.03
C LEU A 165 6.08 1.41 -9.56
N VAL A 166 5.41 2.50 -9.22
CA VAL A 166 5.33 3.02 -7.84
C VAL A 166 4.74 1.97 -6.90
N GLY A 167 3.66 1.28 -7.28
CA GLY A 167 3.09 0.20 -6.49
C GLY A 167 4.09 -0.91 -6.18
N ARG A 168 4.88 -1.34 -7.16
CA ARG A 168 5.94 -2.33 -6.95
C ARG A 168 7.07 -1.82 -6.05
N LEU A 169 7.44 -0.54 -6.16
CA LEU A 169 8.43 0.08 -5.28
C LEU A 169 7.92 0.11 -3.83
N ILE A 170 6.70 0.55 -3.62
CA ILE A 170 6.07 0.58 -2.30
C ILE A 170 6.04 -0.82 -1.67
N ILE A 171 5.64 -1.86 -2.41
CA ILE A 171 5.66 -3.23 -1.88
C ILE A 171 7.07 -3.63 -1.44
N LYS A 172 8.11 -3.30 -2.20
CA LYS A 172 9.50 -3.57 -1.79
C LYS A 172 9.83 -2.84 -0.49
N ILE A 173 9.50 -1.56 -0.40
CA ILE A 173 9.77 -0.71 0.77
C ILE A 173 9.10 -1.31 2.01
N VAL A 174 7.80 -1.55 1.99
CA VAL A 174 7.04 -2.03 3.16
C VAL A 174 7.37 -3.48 3.52
N THR A 175 7.92 -4.26 2.60
CA THR A 175 8.40 -5.64 2.87
C THR A 175 9.88 -5.70 3.23
N GLY A 176 10.57 -4.55 3.34
CA GLY A 176 11.98 -4.47 3.68
C GLY A 176 12.93 -5.00 2.60
N LYS A 177 12.46 -5.12 1.35
CA LYS A 177 13.29 -5.52 0.23
C LYS A 177 14.12 -4.35 -0.29
N PRO A 178 15.37 -4.57 -0.75
CA PRO A 178 16.20 -3.50 -1.26
C PRO A 178 15.56 -2.85 -2.50
N VAL A 179 15.61 -1.52 -2.53
CA VAL A 179 15.24 -0.73 -3.69
C VAL A 179 16.52 -0.23 -4.35
N PRO A 180 16.84 -0.67 -5.58
CA PRO A 180 18.14 -0.41 -6.20
C PRO A 180 18.31 1.02 -6.71
N MET A 181 17.24 1.82 -6.74
CA MET A 181 17.25 3.17 -7.31
C MET A 181 16.69 4.17 -6.32
N ARG A 182 17.30 5.36 -6.28
CA ARG A 182 16.76 6.53 -5.55
C ARG A 182 16.02 7.50 -6.46
N GLU A 183 16.21 7.40 -7.74
CA GLU A 183 15.56 8.25 -8.72
C GLU A 183 15.12 7.41 -9.92
N VAL A 184 13.90 7.63 -10.38
CA VAL A 184 13.35 7.08 -11.60
C VAL A 184 12.91 8.24 -12.47
N ILE A 185 13.51 8.32 -13.65
CA ILE A 185 13.18 9.34 -14.64
C ILE A 185 12.22 8.68 -15.64
N ILE A 186 11.04 9.26 -15.79
CA ILE A 186 10.09 8.86 -16.83
C ILE A 186 10.19 9.84 -18.00
N LYS A 187 9.90 9.38 -19.21
CA LYS A 187 9.72 10.30 -20.32
C LYS A 187 8.54 11.22 -20.00
N GLY A 188 8.71 12.51 -20.22
CA GLY A 188 7.62 13.47 -20.10
C GLY A 188 6.50 13.14 -21.08
N ALA A 189 5.33 13.72 -20.90
CA ALA A 189 4.22 13.53 -21.82
C ALA A 189 4.60 14.09 -23.19
N ASP A 190 4.75 13.19 -24.16
CA ASP A 190 4.50 13.55 -25.55
C ASP A 190 2.97 13.61 -25.70
N ASP A 191 2.41 14.73 -26.11
CA ASP A 191 1.03 15.05 -26.59
C ASP A 191 -0.20 14.16 -26.19
N GLU A 192 -0.04 13.07 -25.45
CA GLU A 192 -1.14 12.15 -25.09
C GLU A 192 -1.83 12.47 -23.74
N CYS A 193 -1.42 13.53 -23.05
CA CYS A 193 -2.01 13.97 -21.78
C CYS A 193 -3.01 15.13 -21.91
N LEU A 194 -3.45 15.47 -23.14
CA LEU A 194 -4.49 16.46 -23.40
C LEU A 194 -5.85 15.83 -23.51
#